data_bc1679ff381168f87e524d1e88b90c33
#
_entry.id   bc1679ff381168f87e524d1e88b90c33
#
_cell.length_a   1.000
_cell.length_b   1.000
_cell.length_c   1.000
_cell.angle_alpha   90.00
_cell.angle_beta   90.00
_cell.angle_gamma   90.00
#
_symmetry.space_group_name_H-M   'P 1'
#
loop_
_entity.id
_entity.type
_entity.pdbx_description
1 polymer ?
#
loop_
_entity_poly.entity_id
_entity_poly.type
_entity_poly.pdbx_seq_one_letter_code
_entity_poly.pdbx_strand_id
1 'polypeptide(L)'
;MIYFVRHGRTDDNENKIVSGQKNVPLNEHGLAQAQETAEYLKDIKFAACYCSPLMRARQTCAAVMQYHKHLKPIYDDRLKARYYGKVEGQPETAITFNRWQVGAFDRETAELELETIEDLYNRVADLFDEILKKYPKKNVLVIGHSCIGRVAAGYFNGIPENQDFSALKVPNAKVVMFDK
;
A
#
# COMPACT_ATOMS: atom_id res chain seq x y z
N MET A 1 -11.28 0.52 -13.53
CA MET A 1 -11.35 0.01 -12.13
C MET A 1 -9.96 -0.30 -11.62
N ILE A 2 -9.61 0.09 -10.40
CA ILE A 2 -8.34 -0.23 -9.73
C ILE A 2 -8.58 -1.41 -8.78
N TYR A 3 -7.79 -2.47 -8.93
CA TYR A 3 -7.71 -3.58 -8.00
C TYR A 3 -6.49 -3.37 -7.11
N PHE A 4 -6.71 -2.90 -5.90
CA PHE A 4 -5.64 -2.67 -4.94
C PHE A 4 -5.44 -3.91 -4.06
N VAL A 5 -4.18 -4.32 -3.91
CA VAL A 5 -3.77 -5.44 -3.05
C VAL A 5 -2.74 -4.95 -2.05
N ARG A 6 -3.01 -5.12 -0.76
CA ARG A 6 -1.97 -4.99 0.25
C ARG A 6 -1.11 -6.25 0.27
N HIS A 7 0.22 -6.10 0.37
CA HIS A 7 1.15 -7.22 0.51
C HIS A 7 0.75 -8.22 1.59
N GLY A 8 1.17 -9.48 1.47
CA GLY A 8 1.01 -10.52 2.49
C GLY A 8 1.71 -10.18 3.81
N ARG A 9 1.50 -10.99 4.83
CA ARG A 9 2.02 -10.75 6.18
C ARG A 9 3.56 -10.86 6.23
N THR A 10 4.17 -10.07 7.11
CA THR A 10 5.60 -10.10 7.45
C THR A 10 5.76 -10.35 8.94
N ASP A 11 6.95 -10.72 9.40
CA ASP A 11 7.25 -10.86 10.84
C ASP A 11 7.06 -9.52 11.57
N ASP A 12 7.42 -8.40 10.95
CA ASP A 12 7.15 -7.07 11.51
C ASP A 12 5.65 -6.84 11.77
N ASN A 13 4.77 -7.32 10.86
CA ASN A 13 3.33 -7.20 11.07
C ASN A 13 2.84 -8.04 12.26
N GLU A 14 3.40 -9.23 12.47
CA GLU A 14 3.06 -10.10 13.60
C GLU A 14 3.55 -9.52 14.92
N ASN A 15 4.78 -9.02 14.92
CA ASN A 15 5.43 -8.47 16.11
C ASN A 15 5.07 -7.01 16.38
N LYS A 16 4.18 -6.41 15.59
CA LYS A 16 3.77 -4.99 15.69
C LYS A 16 4.97 -4.04 15.64
N ILE A 17 5.88 -4.29 14.72
CA ILE A 17 7.05 -3.44 14.43
C ILE A 17 6.71 -2.50 13.26
N VAL A 18 7.16 -1.26 13.34
CA VAL A 18 7.04 -0.26 12.28
C VAL A 18 8.04 -0.60 11.17
N SER A 19 7.59 -1.25 10.10
CA SER A 19 8.47 -1.58 8.97
C SER A 19 8.85 -0.34 8.14
N GLY A 20 7.90 0.58 7.94
CA GLY A 20 8.12 1.73 7.06
C GLY A 20 8.64 1.33 5.69
N GLN A 21 9.74 1.94 5.26
CA GLN A 21 10.42 1.63 4.00
C GLN A 21 11.54 0.58 4.14
N LYS A 22 11.73 -0.01 5.32
CA LYS A 22 12.65 -1.16 5.47
C LYS A 22 12.25 -2.30 4.55
N ASN A 23 13.24 -2.95 3.98
CA ASN A 23 13.03 -3.98 2.95
C ASN A 23 12.89 -5.38 3.58
N VAL A 24 11.77 -5.60 4.29
CA VAL A 24 11.45 -6.86 4.96
C VAL A 24 10.71 -7.83 4.02
N PRO A 25 10.98 -9.15 4.07
CA PRO A 25 10.29 -10.16 3.27
C PRO A 25 8.92 -10.52 3.84
N LEU A 26 8.12 -11.24 3.05
CA LEU A 26 6.96 -11.99 3.56
C LEU A 26 7.47 -13.11 4.47
N ASN A 27 6.70 -13.42 5.52
CA ASN A 27 6.87 -14.67 6.26
C ASN A 27 6.09 -15.82 5.59
N GLU A 28 6.17 -17.03 6.12
CA GLU A 28 5.51 -18.21 5.56
C GLU A 28 4.00 -18.00 5.39
N HIS A 29 3.36 -17.41 6.39
CA HIS A 29 1.94 -17.06 6.32
C HIS A 29 1.65 -16.05 5.21
N GLY A 30 2.48 -15.02 5.07
CA GLY A 30 2.36 -14.02 4.00
C GLY A 30 2.58 -14.60 2.61
N LEU A 31 3.46 -15.59 2.46
CA LEU A 31 3.65 -16.31 1.20
C LEU A 31 2.40 -17.12 0.83
N ALA A 32 1.79 -17.83 1.79
CA ALA A 32 0.53 -18.55 1.57
C ALA A 32 -0.60 -17.57 1.19
N GLN A 33 -0.73 -16.45 1.91
CA GLN A 33 -1.70 -15.40 1.58
C GLN A 33 -1.50 -14.82 0.17
N ALA A 34 -0.25 -14.66 -0.28
CA ALA A 34 0.06 -14.19 -1.63
C ALA A 34 -0.42 -15.17 -2.70
N GLN A 35 -0.31 -16.49 -2.46
CA GLN A 35 -0.82 -17.52 -3.36
C GLN A 35 -2.36 -17.53 -3.40
N GLU A 36 -3.04 -17.42 -2.26
CA GLU A 36 -4.50 -17.30 -2.21
C GLU A 36 -4.99 -16.07 -2.99
N THR A 37 -4.31 -14.93 -2.82
CA THR A 37 -4.61 -13.70 -3.57
C THR A 37 -4.39 -13.90 -5.08
N ALA A 38 -3.32 -14.59 -5.46
CA ALA A 38 -3.02 -14.90 -6.86
C ALA A 38 -4.12 -15.79 -7.48
N GLU A 39 -4.56 -16.81 -6.77
CA GLU A 39 -5.65 -17.69 -7.19
C GLU A 39 -6.98 -16.92 -7.35
N TYR A 40 -7.28 -16.01 -6.41
CA TYR A 40 -8.48 -15.16 -6.51
C TYR A 40 -8.45 -14.24 -7.74
N LEU A 41 -7.28 -13.75 -8.14
CA LEU A 41 -7.11 -12.79 -9.25
C LEU A 41 -6.88 -13.45 -10.61
N LYS A 42 -6.68 -14.77 -10.69
CA LYS A 42 -6.17 -15.48 -11.89
C LYS A 42 -6.96 -15.23 -13.18
N ASP A 43 -8.29 -15.14 -13.06
CA ASP A 43 -9.19 -15.00 -14.21
C ASP A 43 -9.53 -13.53 -14.57
N ILE A 44 -9.04 -12.58 -13.77
CA ILE A 44 -9.28 -11.16 -13.99
C ILE A 44 -8.30 -10.64 -15.05
N LYS A 45 -8.82 -10.03 -16.11
CA LYS A 45 -7.98 -9.42 -17.15
C LYS A 45 -7.52 -8.04 -16.72
N PHE A 46 -6.23 -7.87 -16.53
CA PHE A 46 -5.59 -6.60 -16.23
C PHE A 46 -4.88 -6.02 -17.45
N ALA A 47 -4.95 -4.70 -17.62
CA ALA A 47 -4.22 -3.95 -18.64
C ALA A 47 -2.78 -3.61 -18.18
N ALA A 48 -2.56 -3.49 -16.88
CA ALA A 48 -1.26 -3.20 -16.28
C ALA A 48 -1.22 -3.67 -14.83
N CYS A 49 0.00 -3.83 -14.30
CA CYS A 49 0.28 -4.08 -12.89
C CYS A 49 1.32 -3.07 -12.41
N TYR A 50 0.94 -2.24 -11.44
CA TYR A 50 1.85 -1.36 -10.70
C TYR A 50 2.15 -1.96 -9.33
N CYS A 51 3.40 -1.90 -8.91
CA CYS A 51 3.82 -2.54 -7.66
C CYS A 51 4.85 -1.68 -6.92
N SER A 52 4.72 -1.62 -5.62
CA SER A 52 5.78 -1.08 -4.76
C SER A 52 7.09 -1.86 -4.95
N PRO A 53 8.25 -1.18 -5.02
CA PRO A 53 9.54 -1.85 -5.15
C PRO A 53 9.99 -2.60 -3.88
N LEU A 54 9.31 -2.43 -2.74
CA LEU A 54 9.68 -3.09 -1.49
C LEU A 54 9.43 -4.61 -1.57
N MET A 55 10.35 -5.40 -0.99
CA MET A 55 10.42 -6.86 -1.13
C MET A 55 9.08 -7.56 -0.88
N ARG A 56 8.40 -7.27 0.24
CA ARG A 56 7.10 -7.87 0.58
C ARG A 56 6.02 -7.66 -0.48
N ALA A 57 6.00 -6.49 -1.12
CA ALA A 57 5.07 -6.20 -2.22
C ALA A 57 5.49 -6.93 -3.50
N ARG A 58 6.79 -6.96 -3.81
CA ARG A 58 7.34 -7.70 -4.95
C ARG A 58 7.06 -9.20 -4.86
N GLN A 59 7.21 -9.81 -3.67
CA GLN A 59 6.91 -11.22 -3.46
C GLN A 59 5.42 -11.51 -3.66
N THR A 60 4.53 -10.63 -3.15
CA THR A 60 3.09 -10.74 -3.40
C THR A 60 2.78 -10.59 -4.90
N CYS A 61 3.42 -9.63 -5.56
CA CYS A 61 3.28 -9.42 -7.01
C CYS A 61 3.76 -10.64 -7.80
N ALA A 62 4.90 -11.23 -7.44
CA ALA A 62 5.44 -12.40 -8.13
C ALA A 62 4.48 -13.60 -8.10
N ALA A 63 3.77 -13.82 -6.97
CA ALA A 63 2.74 -14.84 -6.89
C ALA A 63 1.59 -14.57 -7.89
N VAL A 64 1.09 -13.34 -7.94
CA VAL A 64 0.00 -12.97 -8.87
C VAL A 64 0.45 -13.08 -10.33
N MET A 65 1.67 -12.68 -10.65
CA MET A 65 2.21 -12.72 -12.02
C MET A 65 2.39 -14.13 -12.57
N GLN A 66 2.35 -15.18 -11.76
CA GLN A 66 2.33 -16.57 -12.25
C GLN A 66 1.15 -16.84 -13.19
N TYR A 67 0.02 -16.20 -12.95
CA TYR A 67 -1.20 -16.29 -13.77
C TYR A 67 -1.31 -15.20 -14.85
N HIS A 68 -0.49 -14.15 -14.77
CA HIS A 68 -0.54 -12.99 -15.67
C HIS A 68 0.78 -12.78 -16.42
N LYS A 69 1.34 -13.86 -16.99
CA LYS A 69 2.66 -13.88 -17.66
C LYS A 69 2.81 -12.88 -18.81
N HIS A 70 1.70 -12.39 -19.35
CA HIS A 70 1.68 -11.36 -20.41
C HIS A 70 1.97 -9.95 -19.86
N LEU A 71 1.89 -9.74 -18.55
CA LEU A 71 2.18 -8.47 -17.90
C LEU A 71 3.61 -8.40 -17.38
N LYS A 72 4.20 -7.21 -17.50
CA LYS A 72 5.45 -6.86 -16.81
C LYS A 72 5.10 -5.87 -15.69
N PRO A 73 5.36 -6.19 -14.42
CA PRO A 73 5.11 -5.25 -13.31
C PRO A 73 5.89 -3.96 -13.49
N ILE A 74 5.22 -2.84 -13.28
CA ILE A 74 5.81 -1.51 -13.25
C ILE A 74 6.07 -1.19 -11.78
N TYR A 75 7.34 -1.14 -11.41
CA TYR A 75 7.72 -0.75 -10.04
C TYR A 75 7.78 0.76 -9.94
N ASP A 76 7.00 1.32 -9.01
CA ASP A 76 6.87 2.76 -8.85
C ASP A 76 7.12 3.16 -7.39
N ASP A 77 8.04 4.09 -7.18
CA ASP A 77 8.44 4.56 -5.85
C ASP A 77 7.30 5.28 -5.12
N ARG A 78 6.34 5.85 -5.85
CA ARG A 78 5.12 6.44 -5.27
C ARG A 78 4.25 5.41 -4.52
N LEU A 79 4.47 4.09 -4.76
CA LEU A 79 3.82 3.00 -4.04
C LEU A 79 4.60 2.48 -2.83
N LYS A 80 5.79 3.01 -2.52
CA LYS A 80 6.50 2.67 -1.28
C LYS A 80 5.60 2.96 -0.07
N ALA A 81 5.81 2.18 1.00
CA ALA A 81 5.15 2.48 2.26
C ALA A 81 5.49 3.90 2.73
N ARG A 82 4.66 4.43 3.63
CA ARG A 82 4.99 5.68 4.32
C ARG A 82 6.35 5.58 4.97
N TYR A 83 7.17 6.61 4.81
CA TYR A 83 8.44 6.70 5.52
C TYR A 83 8.19 7.08 6.98
N TYR A 84 8.77 6.33 7.89
CA TYR A 84 8.59 6.51 9.33
C TYR A 84 9.88 6.97 10.05
N GLY A 85 10.90 7.38 9.28
CA GLY A 85 12.12 7.98 9.83
C GLY A 85 12.76 7.14 10.92
N LYS A 86 13.02 7.78 12.06
CA LYS A 86 13.74 7.19 13.20
C LYS A 86 12.98 6.09 13.95
N VAL A 87 11.66 5.95 13.71
CA VAL A 87 10.87 4.87 14.36
C VAL A 87 10.79 3.59 13.52
N GLU A 88 11.39 3.56 12.33
CA GLU A 88 11.46 2.31 11.54
C GLU A 88 12.27 1.23 12.29
N GLY A 89 11.65 0.08 12.47
CA GLY A 89 12.21 -1.03 13.24
C GLY A 89 11.88 -1.00 14.74
N GLN A 90 11.19 0.05 15.20
CA GLN A 90 10.72 0.15 16.58
C GLN A 90 9.31 -0.47 16.72
N PRO A 91 8.90 -0.84 17.95
CA PRO A 91 7.52 -1.23 18.20
C PRO A 91 6.52 -0.12 17.80
N GLU A 92 5.32 -0.48 17.33
CA GLU A 92 4.27 0.50 16.98
C GLU A 92 3.91 1.44 18.13
N THR A 93 4.14 1.02 19.39
CA THR A 93 3.93 1.82 20.59
C THR A 93 4.91 3.00 20.73
N ALA A 94 5.98 3.03 19.94
CA ALA A 94 6.89 4.18 19.87
C ALA A 94 6.23 5.42 19.22
N ILE A 95 5.08 5.23 18.55
CA ILE A 95 4.29 6.32 17.97
C ILE A 95 3.12 6.60 18.90
N THR A 96 3.17 7.70 19.63
CA THR A 96 2.24 8.07 20.71
C THR A 96 1.10 8.97 20.25
N PHE A 97 1.09 9.41 18.99
CA PHE A 97 0.08 10.28 18.39
C PHE A 97 -0.71 9.57 17.27
N ASN A 98 -1.84 10.16 16.84
CA ASN A 98 -2.58 9.62 15.70
C ASN A 98 -1.85 9.93 14.39
N ARG A 99 -1.00 8.99 13.97
CA ARG A 99 -0.20 9.07 12.74
C ARG A 99 -1.02 9.14 11.44
N TRP A 100 -2.34 8.96 11.51
CA TRP A 100 -3.25 8.96 10.35
C TRP A 100 -4.09 10.23 10.24
N GLN A 101 -3.98 11.14 11.20
CA GLN A 101 -4.66 12.43 11.20
C GLN A 101 -3.90 13.40 10.29
N VAL A 102 -4.62 14.05 9.36
CA VAL A 102 -4.08 15.18 8.58
C VAL A 102 -3.82 16.35 9.52
N GLY A 103 -2.69 17.03 9.33
CA GLY A 103 -2.31 18.17 10.18
C GLY A 103 -1.81 17.81 11.58
N ALA A 104 -1.76 16.52 11.95
CA ALA A 104 -1.14 16.06 13.20
C ALA A 104 0.41 16.15 13.16
N PHE A 105 0.95 17.04 12.33
CA PHE A 105 2.38 17.24 12.15
C PHE A 105 2.84 18.35 13.08
N ASP A 106 3.28 17.96 14.25
CA ASP A 106 3.86 18.84 15.25
C ASP A 106 5.40 18.73 15.28
N ARG A 107 6.02 19.43 16.23
CA ARG A 107 7.46 19.40 16.41
C ARG A 107 8.00 17.98 16.65
N GLU A 108 7.26 17.13 17.37
CA GLU A 108 7.67 15.75 17.68
C GLU A 108 7.71 14.88 16.42
N THR A 109 6.72 15.00 15.54
CA THR A 109 6.69 14.27 14.26
C THR A 109 7.80 14.74 13.32
N ALA A 110 8.11 16.03 13.30
CA ALA A 110 9.23 16.57 12.52
C ALA A 110 10.58 16.03 13.01
N GLU A 111 10.80 15.96 14.32
CA GLU A 111 12.01 15.40 14.92
C GLU A 111 12.20 13.91 14.63
N LEU A 112 11.13 13.17 14.40
CA LEU A 112 11.12 11.76 14.00
C LEU A 112 11.35 11.56 12.50
N GLU A 113 11.33 12.61 11.69
CA GLU A 113 11.53 12.57 10.23
C GLU A 113 10.44 11.74 9.49
N LEU A 114 9.20 11.76 9.98
CA LEU A 114 8.11 11.04 9.35
C LEU A 114 7.63 11.76 8.07
N GLU A 115 7.32 10.98 7.03
CA GLU A 115 6.54 11.49 5.90
C GLU A 115 5.16 11.95 6.38
N THR A 116 4.70 13.12 5.96
CA THR A 116 3.36 13.60 6.30
C THR A 116 2.26 12.78 5.61
N ILE A 117 1.02 12.86 6.09
CA ILE A 117 -0.11 12.24 5.39
C ILE A 117 -0.38 12.98 4.08
N GLU A 118 -0.17 14.29 4.06
CA GLU A 118 -0.32 15.13 2.89
C GLU A 118 0.67 14.74 1.77
N ASP A 119 1.95 14.56 2.11
CA ASP A 119 2.97 14.14 1.14
C ASP A 119 2.69 12.73 0.61
N LEU A 120 2.33 11.79 1.51
CA LEU A 120 1.89 10.46 1.14
C LEU A 120 0.68 10.50 0.21
N TYR A 121 -0.34 11.32 0.53
CA TYR A 121 -1.55 11.46 -0.28
C TYR A 121 -1.21 12.01 -1.66
N ASN A 122 -0.45 13.10 -1.72
CA ASN A 122 -0.11 13.77 -2.97
C ASN A 122 0.63 12.84 -3.94
N ARG A 123 1.71 12.14 -3.49
CA ARG A 123 2.45 11.22 -4.37
C ARG A 123 1.61 10.04 -4.88
N VAL A 124 0.68 9.55 -4.06
CA VAL A 124 -0.20 8.43 -4.44
C VAL A 124 -1.33 8.90 -5.34
N ALA A 125 -1.90 10.07 -5.10
CA ALA A 125 -2.91 10.69 -5.96
C ALA A 125 -2.36 10.95 -7.36
N ASP A 126 -1.16 11.51 -7.48
CA ASP A 126 -0.47 11.71 -8.76
C ASP A 126 -0.35 10.40 -9.56
N LEU A 127 -0.02 9.30 -8.89
CA LEU A 127 0.05 8.01 -9.55
C LEU A 127 -1.33 7.53 -10.03
N PHE A 128 -2.38 7.68 -9.22
CA PHE A 128 -3.72 7.28 -9.64
C PHE A 128 -4.25 8.13 -10.79
N ASP A 129 -3.99 9.43 -10.80
CA ASP A 129 -4.35 10.31 -11.93
C ASP A 129 -3.66 9.85 -13.22
N GLU A 130 -2.37 9.52 -13.17
CA GLU A 130 -1.62 8.96 -14.30
C GLU A 130 -2.23 7.63 -14.78
N ILE A 131 -2.51 6.70 -13.86
CA ILE A 131 -3.08 5.39 -14.19
C ILE A 131 -4.46 5.54 -14.83
N LEU A 132 -5.34 6.35 -14.25
CA LEU A 132 -6.70 6.57 -14.78
C LEU A 132 -6.69 7.21 -16.16
N LYS A 133 -5.78 8.15 -16.40
CA LYS A 133 -5.58 8.78 -17.72
C LYS A 133 -5.05 7.79 -18.75
N LYS A 134 -4.11 6.93 -18.35
CA LYS A 134 -3.45 5.98 -19.26
C LYS A 134 -4.28 4.75 -19.59
N TYR A 135 -5.11 4.30 -18.66
CA TYR A 135 -5.90 3.08 -18.76
C TYR A 135 -7.41 3.33 -18.54
N PRO A 136 -8.04 4.23 -19.33
CA PRO A 136 -9.45 4.54 -19.15
C PRO A 136 -10.31 3.27 -19.32
N LYS A 137 -11.24 3.04 -18.39
CA LYS A 137 -12.18 1.89 -18.42
C LYS A 137 -11.50 0.50 -18.45
N LYS A 138 -10.24 0.41 -18.04
CA LYS A 138 -9.50 -0.86 -17.92
C LYS A 138 -9.27 -1.24 -16.46
N ASN A 139 -9.14 -2.54 -16.19
CA ASN A 139 -8.71 -2.99 -14.88
C ASN A 139 -7.19 -2.83 -14.77
N VAL A 140 -6.73 -2.22 -13.70
CA VAL A 140 -5.32 -2.09 -13.35
C VAL A 140 -5.10 -2.67 -11.97
N LEU A 141 -4.10 -3.53 -11.84
CA LEU A 141 -3.67 -4.08 -10.56
C LEU A 141 -2.65 -3.15 -9.91
N VAL A 142 -2.85 -2.85 -8.63
CA VAL A 142 -1.92 -2.03 -7.83
C VAL A 142 -1.58 -2.79 -6.55
N ILE A 143 -0.30 -3.10 -6.35
CA ILE A 143 0.17 -3.85 -5.17
C ILE A 143 1.04 -2.93 -4.30
N GLY A 144 0.62 -2.77 -3.04
CA GLY A 144 1.27 -1.83 -2.14
C GLY A 144 1.09 -2.18 -0.66
N HIS A 145 0.91 -1.15 0.15
CA HIS A 145 0.96 -1.21 1.61
C HIS A 145 -0.33 -0.67 2.23
N SER A 146 -0.55 -0.93 3.54
CA SER A 146 -1.73 -0.44 4.26
C SER A 146 -1.95 1.07 4.11
N CYS A 147 -0.88 1.86 4.16
CA CYS A 147 -0.94 3.32 3.99
C CYS A 147 -1.41 3.72 2.58
N ILE A 148 -0.94 3.02 1.54
CA ILE A 148 -1.38 3.25 0.16
C ILE A 148 -2.87 2.92 0.01
N GLY A 149 -3.32 1.81 0.60
CA GLY A 149 -4.75 1.45 0.59
C GLY A 149 -5.64 2.46 1.31
N ARG A 150 -5.15 3.09 2.39
CA ARG A 150 -5.86 4.17 3.09
C ARG A 150 -6.00 5.41 2.20
N VAL A 151 -4.90 5.81 1.56
CA VAL A 151 -4.91 6.93 0.60
C VAL A 151 -5.81 6.61 -0.58
N ALA A 152 -5.73 5.40 -1.15
CA ALA A 152 -6.62 4.98 -2.23
C ALA A 152 -8.09 5.12 -1.83
N ALA A 153 -8.46 4.65 -0.63
CA ALA A 153 -9.83 4.80 -0.15
C ALA A 153 -10.26 6.26 -0.04
N GLY A 154 -9.39 7.14 0.48
CA GLY A 154 -9.66 8.59 0.54
C GLY A 154 -9.75 9.24 -0.84
N TYR A 155 -8.88 8.84 -1.78
CA TYR A 155 -8.86 9.38 -3.15
C TYR A 155 -10.11 9.01 -3.95
N PHE A 156 -10.58 7.75 -3.85
CA PHE A 156 -11.71 7.26 -4.62
C PHE A 156 -13.08 7.51 -3.96
N ASN A 157 -13.16 7.45 -2.63
CA ASN A 157 -14.42 7.51 -1.90
C ASN A 157 -14.61 8.84 -1.15
N GLY A 158 -13.64 9.73 -1.21
CA GLY A 158 -13.62 10.98 -0.47
C GLY A 158 -12.79 10.90 0.83
N ILE A 159 -12.13 12.00 1.16
CA ILE A 159 -11.39 12.15 2.41
C ILE A 159 -12.39 12.21 3.56
N PRO A 160 -12.18 11.48 4.68
CA PRO A 160 -13.07 11.57 5.84
C PRO A 160 -13.24 13.01 6.33
N GLU A 161 -14.45 13.39 6.76
CA GLU A 161 -14.75 14.76 7.23
C GLU A 161 -13.82 15.21 8.38
N ASN A 162 -13.47 14.28 9.28
CA ASN A 162 -12.53 14.53 10.37
C ASN A 162 -11.06 14.45 9.92
N GLN A 163 -10.79 14.25 8.63
CA GLN A 163 -9.45 14.10 8.05
C GLN A 163 -8.58 13.00 8.70
N ASP A 164 -9.22 11.98 9.28
CA ASP A 164 -8.56 10.83 9.91
C ASP A 164 -8.68 9.56 9.04
N PHE A 165 -7.56 9.09 8.54
CA PHE A 165 -7.47 7.89 7.70
C PHE A 165 -7.37 6.58 8.51
N SER A 166 -7.49 6.60 9.83
CA SER A 166 -7.34 5.42 10.71
C SER A 166 -8.31 4.30 10.37
N ALA A 167 -9.56 4.64 10.09
CA ALA A 167 -10.63 3.68 9.77
C ALA A 167 -10.48 3.01 8.39
N LEU A 168 -9.71 3.60 7.47
CA LEU A 168 -9.57 3.15 6.08
C LEU A 168 -8.54 2.01 5.90
N LYS A 169 -8.28 1.21 6.93
CA LYS A 169 -7.25 0.16 6.91
C LYS A 169 -7.63 -1.00 5.98
N VAL A 170 -6.72 -1.34 5.07
CA VAL A 170 -6.80 -2.56 4.25
C VAL A 170 -6.01 -3.68 4.94
N PRO A 171 -6.63 -4.85 5.23
CA PRO A 171 -5.94 -6.02 5.79
C PRO A 171 -4.88 -6.58 4.83
N ASN A 172 -3.91 -7.36 5.34
CA ASN A 172 -2.91 -8.04 4.50
C ASN A 172 -3.57 -8.96 3.48
N ALA A 173 -3.02 -9.01 2.27
CA ALA A 173 -3.45 -9.85 1.15
C ALA A 173 -4.93 -9.65 0.72
N LYS A 174 -5.62 -8.63 1.24
CA LYS A 174 -6.97 -8.30 0.77
C LYS A 174 -6.92 -7.52 -0.53
N VAL A 175 -7.87 -7.87 -1.41
CA VAL A 175 -8.17 -7.16 -2.65
C VAL A 175 -9.29 -6.16 -2.36
N VAL A 176 -9.07 -4.91 -2.70
CA VAL A 176 -10.09 -3.85 -2.65
C VAL A 176 -10.22 -3.25 -4.05
N MET A 177 -11.45 -3.08 -4.50
CA MET A 177 -11.74 -2.51 -5.81
C MET A 177 -12.19 -1.06 -5.65
N PHE A 178 -11.64 -0.18 -6.48
CA PHE A 178 -12.01 1.22 -6.57
C PHE A 178 -12.43 1.55 -8.00
N ASP A 179 -13.50 2.28 -8.14
CA ASP A 179 -13.99 2.82 -9.42
C ASP A 179 -14.19 4.32 -9.31
N LYS A 180 -13.99 5.03 -10.43
CA LYS A 180 -14.11 6.50 -10.49
C LYS A 180 -14.81 6.89 -11.79
#